data_78d6a3d85f521968e64fd88099e8ed33
#
_entry.id   78d6a3d85f521968e64fd88099e8ed33
#
_cell.length_a   1.000
_cell.length_b   1.000
_cell.length_c   1.000
_cell.angle_alpha   90.00
_cell.angle_beta   90.00
_cell.angle_gamma   90.00
#
_symmetry.space_group_name_H-M   'P 1'
#
loop_
_entity.id
_entity.type
_entity.pdbx_description
1 polymer ?
#
loop_
_entity_poly.entity_id
_entity_poly.type
_entity_poly.pdbx_seq_one_letter_code
_entity_poly.pdbx_strand_id
1 'polypeptide(L)'
;GLIRTVDCLDRAYGIDKVAITIIRRVADPGDYHRGLTNALQIDKAPSHQAVDLMTIMPHVQATGILVHTPVTHGHIITVLASGKDGRKITREEALAAFRAHPRIRTVTIDEGFMGNASFFKYGRDLGNRRGDIYEIGLWEDSVVESGNDIMYAIHIPQESVTIPETMDAIRAAMKMQLTREEGTAMTNKYLKIGRFKKQQ
;
A
#
# COMPACT_ATOMS: atom_id res chain seq x y z
N GLY A 1 -0.57 0.98 -4.94
CA GLY A 1 -0.50 0.65 -3.51
C GLY A 1 -0.67 1.87 -2.62
N LEU A 2 0.24 2.86 -2.73
CA LEU A 2 0.20 4.09 -1.92
C LEU A 2 -1.18 4.77 -1.94
N ILE A 3 -1.73 5.01 -3.12
CA ILE A 3 -3.02 5.68 -3.30
C ILE A 3 -4.12 5.03 -2.45
N ARG A 4 -4.12 3.71 -2.31
CA ARG A 4 -5.15 2.97 -1.57
C ARG A 4 -5.22 3.38 -0.09
N THR A 5 -4.08 3.59 0.56
CA THR A 5 -4.03 4.01 1.97
C THR A 5 -4.30 5.50 2.14
N VAL A 6 -3.80 6.32 1.23
CA VAL A 6 -4.04 7.78 1.27
C VAL A 6 -5.51 8.08 0.96
N ASP A 7 -6.11 7.48 -0.09
CA ASP A 7 -7.55 7.62 -0.41
C ASP A 7 -8.44 7.16 0.75
N CYS A 8 -8.02 6.12 1.47
CA CYS A 8 -8.75 5.63 2.64
C CYS A 8 -8.83 6.69 3.76
N LEU A 9 -7.70 7.33 4.09
CA LEU A 9 -7.66 8.40 5.08
C LEU A 9 -8.33 9.69 4.57
N ASP A 10 -8.13 10.02 3.29
CA ASP A 10 -8.70 11.22 2.69
C ASP A 10 -10.23 11.19 2.67
N ARG A 11 -10.82 10.05 2.30
CA ARG A 11 -12.28 9.88 2.35
C ARG A 11 -12.87 9.97 3.76
N ALA A 12 -12.11 9.52 4.75
CA ALA A 12 -12.60 9.51 6.13
C ALA A 12 -12.41 10.87 6.82
N TYR A 13 -11.29 11.55 6.54
CA TYR A 13 -10.85 12.68 7.36
C TYR A 13 -10.36 13.90 6.56
N GLY A 14 -10.11 13.74 5.25
CA GLY A 14 -9.43 14.73 4.41
C GLY A 14 -7.92 14.73 4.64
N ILE A 15 -7.15 14.81 3.55
CA ILE A 15 -5.67 14.88 3.56
C ILE A 15 -5.20 16.04 2.72
N ASP A 16 -4.28 16.86 3.26
CA ASP A 16 -3.65 17.97 2.54
C ASP A 16 -2.27 17.62 2.00
N LYS A 17 -1.46 16.92 2.80
CA LYS A 17 -0.06 16.64 2.46
C LYS A 17 0.33 15.21 2.76
N VAL A 18 1.25 14.70 1.93
CA VAL A 18 1.85 13.39 2.11
C VAL A 18 3.34 13.43 1.80
N ALA A 19 4.16 12.99 2.74
CA ALA A 19 5.57 12.73 2.53
C ALA A 19 5.83 11.23 2.59
N ILE A 20 6.59 10.69 1.62
CA ILE A 20 6.82 9.25 1.52
C ILE A 20 8.30 8.91 1.39
N THR A 21 8.70 7.78 1.96
CA THR A 21 9.96 7.12 1.60
C THR A 21 9.64 5.73 1.07
N ILE A 22 10.08 5.46 -0.15
CA ILE A 22 9.87 4.19 -0.82
C ILE A 22 11.15 3.38 -0.77
N ILE A 23 11.12 2.26 -0.06
CA ILE A 23 12.16 1.25 -0.04
C ILE A 23 11.80 0.24 -1.12
N ARG A 24 12.38 0.45 -2.30
CA ARG A 24 12.02 -0.27 -3.52
C ARG A 24 12.91 -1.48 -3.73
N ARG A 25 12.27 -2.61 -4.02
CA ARG A 25 12.99 -3.79 -4.49
C ARG A 25 13.80 -3.49 -5.74
N VAL A 26 14.87 -4.23 -5.94
CA VAL A 26 15.54 -4.29 -7.22
C VAL A 26 14.62 -4.96 -8.19
N ALA A 27 14.63 -4.42 -9.37
CA ALA A 27 13.55 -4.77 -10.15
C ALA A 27 13.76 -5.81 -11.20
N ASP A 28 13.73 -5.35 -12.33
CA ASP A 28 13.35 -6.04 -13.52
C ASP A 28 14.62 -6.48 -14.23
N PRO A 29 14.61 -7.63 -14.92
CA PRO A 29 15.69 -8.01 -15.80
C PRO A 29 15.98 -6.86 -16.78
N GLY A 30 17.22 -6.43 -16.86
CA GLY A 30 17.64 -5.29 -17.67
C GLY A 30 18.06 -4.05 -16.87
N ASP A 31 17.58 -3.89 -15.65
CA ASP A 31 18.02 -2.85 -14.73
C ASP A 31 19.27 -3.28 -13.94
N TYR A 32 20.33 -3.67 -14.68
CA TYR A 32 21.55 -4.23 -14.07
C TYR A 32 22.23 -3.27 -13.09
N HIS A 33 21.99 -1.98 -13.20
CA HIS A 33 22.50 -0.97 -12.27
C HIS A 33 21.70 -0.88 -10.96
N ARG A 34 20.54 -1.52 -10.93
CA ARG A 34 19.69 -1.63 -9.74
C ARG A 34 19.87 -3.00 -9.12
N GLY A 35 20.70 -3.26 -8.27
CA GLY A 35 20.75 -4.59 -7.68
C GLY A 35 22.12 -5.09 -7.36
N LEU A 36 23.04 -4.16 -7.28
CA LEU A 36 24.33 -4.46 -6.72
C LEU A 36 24.13 -4.91 -5.28
N THR A 37 24.59 -6.10 -4.98
CA THR A 37 24.59 -6.62 -3.62
C THR A 37 25.29 -5.63 -2.69
N ASN A 38 24.67 -5.37 -1.55
CA ASN A 38 25.17 -4.41 -0.53
C ASN A 38 25.21 -2.93 -0.97
N ALA A 39 24.50 -2.57 -2.02
CA ALA A 39 24.36 -1.18 -2.47
C ALA A 39 22.96 -0.63 -2.22
N LEU A 40 22.86 0.59 -1.72
CA LEU A 40 21.65 1.39 -1.69
C LEU A 40 21.79 2.52 -2.69
N GLN A 41 20.74 2.78 -3.47
CA GLN A 41 20.74 3.83 -4.48
C GLN A 41 19.54 4.74 -4.28
N ILE A 42 19.71 6.02 -4.54
CA ILE A 42 18.64 7.03 -4.44
C ILE A 42 18.32 7.56 -5.83
N ASP A 43 17.04 7.63 -6.16
CA ASP A 43 16.56 8.32 -7.35
C ASP A 43 16.43 9.83 -7.12
N LYS A 44 16.27 10.56 -8.23
CA LYS A 44 15.96 12.00 -8.14
C LYS A 44 14.62 12.24 -7.46
N ALA A 45 14.60 13.18 -6.54
CA ALA A 45 13.35 13.64 -5.92
C ALA A 45 12.63 14.69 -6.80
N PRO A 46 11.30 14.79 -6.72
CA PRO A 46 10.39 13.91 -6.01
C PRO A 46 10.25 12.54 -6.70
N SER A 47 9.91 11.50 -5.93
CA SER A 47 9.66 10.18 -6.50
C SER A 47 8.45 10.21 -7.45
N HIS A 48 8.47 9.39 -8.50
CA HIS A 48 7.34 9.33 -9.44
C HIS A 48 6.03 8.91 -8.76
N GLN A 49 6.07 8.13 -7.68
CA GLN A 49 4.86 7.75 -6.95
C GLN A 49 4.20 8.95 -6.24
N ALA A 50 4.98 9.93 -5.83
CA ALA A 50 4.42 11.19 -5.30
C ALA A 50 3.72 11.98 -6.43
N VAL A 51 4.33 12.02 -7.61
CA VAL A 51 3.74 12.65 -8.80
C VAL A 51 2.45 11.93 -9.22
N ASP A 52 2.48 10.59 -9.26
CA ASP A 52 1.31 9.77 -9.58
C ASP A 52 0.16 10.00 -8.58
N LEU A 53 0.49 10.14 -7.30
CA LEU A 53 -0.51 10.44 -6.26
C LEU A 53 -1.21 11.78 -6.55
N MET A 54 -0.45 12.84 -6.83
CA MET A 54 -1.00 14.16 -7.16
C MET A 54 -1.80 14.17 -8.46
N THR A 55 -1.50 13.28 -9.41
CA THR A 55 -2.28 13.13 -10.64
C THR A 55 -3.68 12.58 -10.36
N ILE A 56 -3.80 11.66 -9.41
CA ILE A 56 -5.08 11.03 -9.04
C ILE A 56 -5.82 11.84 -7.97
N MET A 57 -5.09 12.46 -7.06
CA MET A 57 -5.61 13.27 -5.94
C MET A 57 -5.00 14.68 -6.00
N PRO A 58 -5.45 15.54 -6.92
CA PRO A 58 -4.78 16.82 -7.20
C PRO A 58 -4.88 17.83 -6.05
N HIS A 59 -5.74 17.60 -5.08
CA HIS A 59 -5.84 18.41 -3.85
C HIS A 59 -4.78 18.04 -2.81
N VAL A 60 -4.13 16.88 -2.93
CA VAL A 60 -3.10 16.43 -2.00
C VAL A 60 -1.72 16.84 -2.51
N GLN A 61 -0.97 17.56 -1.70
CA GLN A 61 0.44 17.86 -1.97
C GLN A 61 1.30 16.64 -1.57
N ALA A 62 2.01 16.06 -2.52
CA ALA A 62 2.84 14.91 -2.24
C ALA A 62 4.30 15.14 -2.61
N THR A 63 5.20 14.62 -1.77
CA THR A 63 6.64 14.56 -2.04
C THR A 63 7.21 13.23 -1.57
N GLY A 64 8.40 12.89 -2.02
CA GLY A 64 9.00 11.64 -1.53
C GLY A 64 10.36 11.31 -2.13
N ILE A 65 11.01 10.40 -1.44
CA ILE A 65 12.33 9.85 -1.79
C ILE A 65 12.14 8.37 -2.13
N LEU A 66 12.89 7.90 -3.12
CA LEU A 66 12.92 6.50 -3.49
C LEU A 66 14.33 5.95 -3.28
N VAL A 67 14.41 4.88 -2.51
CA VAL A 67 15.65 4.16 -2.20
C VAL A 67 15.54 2.75 -2.80
N HIS A 68 16.45 2.41 -3.70
CA HIS A 68 16.58 1.05 -4.22
C HIS A 68 17.38 0.20 -3.24
N THR A 69 16.88 -1.01 -2.98
CA THR A 69 17.51 -1.97 -2.08
C THR A 69 17.69 -3.31 -2.78
N PRO A 70 18.71 -4.10 -2.45
CA PRO A 70 18.95 -5.40 -3.08
C PRO A 70 17.98 -6.48 -2.57
N VAL A 71 16.70 -6.22 -2.71
CA VAL A 71 15.59 -7.10 -2.36
C VAL A 71 14.80 -7.42 -3.63
N THR A 72 14.41 -8.66 -3.82
CA THR A 72 13.78 -9.11 -5.07
C THR A 72 12.26 -8.95 -5.11
N HIS A 73 11.58 -8.88 -3.97
CA HIS A 73 10.11 -8.90 -3.89
C HIS A 73 9.56 -7.85 -2.94
N GLY A 74 8.48 -7.21 -3.39
CA GLY A 74 7.73 -6.24 -2.61
C GLY A 74 8.46 -4.92 -2.34
N HIS A 75 7.72 -3.94 -1.89
CA HIS A 75 8.25 -2.66 -1.42
C HIS A 75 7.78 -2.41 -0.01
N ILE A 76 8.53 -1.60 0.73
CA ILE A 76 8.02 -0.96 1.94
C ILE A 76 7.94 0.54 1.65
N ILE A 77 6.84 1.17 2.03
CA ILE A 77 6.66 2.61 1.93
C ILE A 77 6.34 3.12 3.33
N THR A 78 7.10 4.11 3.79
CA THR A 78 6.70 4.92 4.94
C THR A 78 5.93 6.13 4.46
N VAL A 79 4.88 6.48 5.16
CA VAL A 79 3.97 7.58 4.83
C VAL A 79 3.83 8.47 6.05
N LEU A 80 4.00 9.77 5.86
CA LEU A 80 3.62 10.81 6.82
C LEU A 80 2.52 11.62 6.15
N ALA A 81 1.32 11.62 6.72
CA ALA A 81 0.16 12.29 6.16
C ALA A 81 -0.37 13.36 7.12
N SER A 82 -0.63 14.55 6.59
CA SER A 82 -1.23 15.68 7.30
C SER A 82 -2.71 15.76 6.98
N GLY A 83 -3.54 15.80 8.01
CA GLY A 83 -4.98 15.98 7.84
C GLY A 83 -5.32 17.37 7.31
N LYS A 84 -6.43 17.43 6.60
CA LYS A 84 -6.92 18.66 5.96
C LYS A 84 -7.14 19.78 6.99
N ASP A 85 -6.74 20.99 6.62
CA ASP A 85 -6.88 22.21 7.43
C ASP A 85 -6.26 22.06 8.84
N GLY A 86 -5.18 21.27 8.96
CA GLY A 86 -4.50 21.02 10.22
C GLY A 86 -5.23 20.06 11.16
N ARG A 87 -6.25 19.34 10.68
CA ARG A 87 -6.94 18.32 11.46
C ARG A 87 -5.96 17.26 11.94
N LYS A 88 -5.95 17.00 13.23
CA LYS A 88 -5.25 15.85 13.80
C LYS A 88 -6.05 14.58 13.52
N ILE A 89 -5.39 13.58 12.95
CA ILE A 89 -5.92 12.22 12.80
C ILE A 89 -5.27 11.38 13.90
N THR A 90 -6.08 10.82 14.79
CA THR A 90 -5.55 9.97 15.84
C THR A 90 -5.15 8.59 15.31
N ARG A 91 -4.32 7.88 16.05
CA ARG A 91 -3.92 6.50 15.73
C ARG A 91 -5.15 5.58 15.60
N GLU A 92 -6.09 5.70 16.50
CA GLU A 92 -7.32 4.91 16.54
C GLU A 92 -8.21 5.18 15.32
N GLU A 93 -8.36 6.44 14.92
CA GLU A 93 -9.09 6.84 13.72
C GLU A 93 -8.43 6.24 12.46
N ALA A 94 -7.12 6.40 12.33
CA ALA A 94 -6.38 5.86 11.18
C ALA A 94 -6.50 4.32 11.11
N LEU A 95 -6.32 3.61 12.22
CA LEU A 95 -6.49 2.17 12.27
C LEU A 95 -7.91 1.73 11.94
N ALA A 96 -8.91 2.44 12.42
CA ALA A 96 -10.32 2.14 12.12
C ALA A 96 -10.58 2.26 10.60
N ALA A 97 -10.09 3.33 9.97
CA ALA A 97 -10.21 3.53 8.53
C ALA A 97 -9.51 2.41 7.74
N PHE A 98 -8.27 2.08 8.10
CA PHE A 98 -7.51 1.03 7.39
C PHE A 98 -8.15 -0.35 7.54
N ARG A 99 -8.62 -0.71 8.73
CA ARG A 99 -9.27 -1.99 9.01
C ARG A 99 -10.62 -2.14 8.29
N ALA A 100 -11.30 -1.04 8.02
CA ALA A 100 -12.56 -1.03 7.26
C ALA A 100 -12.34 -1.29 5.75
N HIS A 101 -11.14 -1.04 5.23
CA HIS A 101 -10.87 -1.17 3.80
C HIS A 101 -10.51 -2.62 3.41
N PRO A 102 -11.30 -3.29 2.51
CA PRO A 102 -11.16 -4.72 2.25
C PRO A 102 -9.82 -5.12 1.62
N ARG A 103 -9.12 -4.18 0.97
CA ARG A 103 -7.83 -4.41 0.30
C ARG A 103 -6.62 -3.90 1.11
N ILE A 104 -6.83 -3.57 2.37
CA ILE A 104 -5.76 -3.27 3.32
C ILE A 104 -5.82 -4.35 4.40
N ARG A 105 -4.70 -5.04 4.60
CA ARG A 105 -4.52 -6.01 5.66
C ARG A 105 -3.67 -5.40 6.75
N THR A 106 -4.25 -5.14 7.89
CA THR A 106 -3.48 -4.73 9.07
C THR A 106 -2.87 -5.95 9.75
N VAL A 107 -1.62 -5.83 10.18
CA VAL A 107 -0.83 -6.87 10.83
C VAL A 107 0.02 -6.27 11.94
N THR A 108 0.53 -7.11 12.84
CA THR A 108 1.47 -6.72 13.89
C THR A 108 2.77 -7.51 13.79
N ILE A 109 3.83 -6.99 14.41
CA ILE A 109 5.10 -7.68 14.54
C ILE A 109 4.94 -8.96 15.37
N ASP A 110 4.13 -8.91 16.42
CA ASP A 110 3.86 -10.05 17.31
C ASP A 110 3.12 -11.20 16.58
N GLU A 111 2.37 -10.91 15.53
CA GLU A 111 1.77 -11.91 14.63
C GLU A 111 2.81 -12.54 13.67
N GLY A 112 4.09 -12.20 13.78
CA GLY A 112 5.17 -12.73 12.94
C GLY A 112 5.42 -11.96 11.65
N PHE A 113 4.78 -10.80 11.45
CA PHE A 113 4.99 -9.96 10.26
C PHE A 113 6.13 -8.96 10.46
N MET A 114 7.36 -9.45 10.53
CA MET A 114 8.54 -8.61 10.78
C MET A 114 9.05 -7.85 9.54
N GLY A 115 8.57 -8.18 8.33
CA GLY A 115 9.01 -7.54 7.10
C GLY A 115 8.30 -8.09 5.85
N ASN A 116 8.74 -7.65 4.68
CA ASN A 116 8.16 -8.06 3.39
C ASN A 116 8.15 -9.58 3.19
N ALA A 117 9.19 -10.29 3.63
CA ALA A 117 9.31 -11.74 3.50
C ALA A 117 8.18 -12.50 4.23
N SER A 118 7.70 -11.97 5.36
CA SER A 118 6.62 -12.57 6.12
C SER A 118 5.31 -12.60 5.33
N PHE A 119 5.03 -11.56 4.54
CA PHE A 119 3.85 -11.53 3.67
C PHE A 119 3.93 -12.59 2.56
N PHE A 120 5.08 -12.77 1.93
CA PHE A 120 5.25 -13.81 0.91
C PHE A 120 5.19 -15.22 1.49
N LYS A 121 5.78 -15.42 2.68
CA LYS A 121 5.63 -16.69 3.40
C LYS A 121 4.16 -16.96 3.65
N TYR A 122 3.44 -15.99 4.19
CA TYR A 122 2.03 -16.11 4.48
C TYR A 122 1.20 -16.44 3.22
N GLY A 123 1.45 -15.75 2.10
CA GLY A 123 0.79 -16.06 0.83
C GLY A 123 1.04 -17.50 0.37
N ARG A 124 2.26 -18.03 0.57
CA ARG A 124 2.57 -19.44 0.28
C ARG A 124 1.86 -20.41 1.23
N ASP A 125 1.82 -20.08 2.51
CA ASP A 125 1.14 -20.90 3.53
C ASP A 125 -0.38 -20.99 3.25
N LEU A 126 -0.97 -19.98 2.63
CA LEU A 126 -2.36 -19.99 2.15
C LEU A 126 -2.55 -20.79 0.86
N GLY A 127 -1.50 -21.32 0.25
CA GLY A 127 -1.55 -22.01 -1.02
C GLY A 127 -1.71 -21.09 -2.25
N ASN A 128 -1.47 -19.79 -2.09
CA ASN A 128 -1.53 -18.86 -3.21
C ASN A 128 -0.35 -19.12 -4.16
N ARG A 129 -0.63 -19.08 -5.47
CA ARG A 129 0.42 -19.19 -6.49
C ARG A 129 1.45 -18.10 -6.28
N ARG A 130 2.74 -18.43 -6.35
CA ARG A 130 3.89 -17.53 -6.17
C ARG A 130 3.94 -16.84 -4.80
N GLY A 131 3.05 -17.17 -3.86
CA GLY A 131 2.88 -16.44 -2.61
C GLY A 131 2.19 -15.08 -2.79
N ASP A 132 1.43 -14.90 -3.86
CA ASP A 132 0.73 -13.65 -4.17
C ASP A 132 -0.26 -13.27 -3.06
N ILE A 133 -0.25 -12.01 -2.69
CA ILE A 133 -1.23 -11.34 -1.83
C ILE A 133 -1.72 -10.12 -2.58
N TYR A 134 -3.03 -9.90 -2.60
CA TYR A 134 -3.64 -8.79 -3.35
C TYR A 134 -3.92 -7.57 -2.48
N GLU A 135 -3.84 -7.72 -1.17
CA GLU A 135 -3.99 -6.65 -0.19
C GLU A 135 -2.64 -5.96 0.08
N ILE A 136 -2.71 -4.71 0.45
CA ILE A 136 -1.58 -3.99 1.03
C ILE A 136 -1.44 -4.46 2.47
N GLY A 137 -0.22 -4.80 2.90
CA GLY A 137 0.09 -4.99 4.30
C GLY A 137 0.27 -3.64 5.00
N LEU A 138 -0.29 -3.46 6.17
CA LEU A 138 -0.07 -2.28 7.01
C LEU A 138 0.29 -2.74 8.42
N TRP A 139 1.46 -2.33 8.91
CA TRP A 139 1.87 -2.63 10.27
C TRP A 139 1.19 -1.69 11.26
N GLU A 140 0.30 -2.23 12.09
CA GLU A 140 -0.37 -1.45 13.15
C GLU A 140 0.63 -0.82 14.13
N ASP A 141 1.76 -1.51 14.38
CA ASP A 141 2.84 -1.05 15.24
C ASP A 141 3.57 0.18 14.69
N SER A 142 3.44 0.44 13.39
CA SER A 142 4.04 1.60 12.73
C SER A 142 3.13 2.83 12.69
N VAL A 143 1.87 2.69 13.08
CA VAL A 143 0.91 3.80 13.07
C VAL A 143 1.11 4.64 14.32
N VAL A 144 1.68 5.83 14.13
CA VAL A 144 2.02 6.74 15.22
C VAL A 144 1.64 8.18 14.89
N GLU A 145 1.20 8.90 15.89
CA GLU A 145 0.93 10.33 15.80
C GLU A 145 2.25 11.13 15.89
N SER A 146 2.42 12.11 15.05
CA SER A 146 3.57 13.03 15.06
C SER A 146 3.08 14.47 14.97
N GLY A 147 2.84 15.10 16.11
CA GLY A 147 2.13 16.37 16.17
C GLY A 147 0.69 16.23 15.64
N ASN A 148 0.36 16.94 14.55
CA ASN A 148 -0.92 16.82 13.88
C ASN A 148 -0.91 15.78 12.74
N ASP A 149 0.25 15.20 12.44
CA ASP A 149 0.41 14.25 11.35
C ASP A 149 0.25 12.80 11.85
N ILE A 150 -0.07 11.91 10.93
CA ILE A 150 -0.08 10.47 11.16
C ILE A 150 0.99 9.80 10.31
N MET A 151 1.86 9.01 10.94
CA MET A 151 2.89 8.23 10.26
C MET A 151 2.53 6.75 10.27
N TYR A 152 2.80 6.05 9.17
CA TYR A 152 2.62 4.60 9.08
C TYR A 152 3.52 3.98 8.02
N ALA A 153 3.69 2.66 8.10
CA ALA A 153 4.44 1.88 7.12
C ALA A 153 3.55 0.82 6.47
N ILE A 154 3.72 0.64 5.17
CA ILE A 154 2.98 -0.35 4.38
C ILE A 154 3.90 -1.24 3.57
N HIS A 155 3.48 -2.49 3.39
CA HIS A 155 4.04 -3.43 2.44
C HIS A 155 3.23 -3.41 1.15
N ILE A 156 3.92 -3.28 0.02
CA ILE A 156 3.33 -3.34 -1.31
C ILE A 156 3.77 -4.65 -1.98
N PRO A 157 2.88 -5.61 -2.18
CA PRO A 157 3.16 -6.81 -2.96
C PRO A 157 3.14 -6.46 -4.45
N GLN A 158 4.24 -5.85 -4.94
CA GLN A 158 4.34 -5.26 -6.28
C GLN A 158 3.93 -6.24 -7.39
N GLU A 159 4.15 -7.52 -7.18
CA GLU A 159 3.90 -8.59 -8.15
C GLU A 159 2.40 -8.83 -8.39
N SER A 160 1.56 -8.44 -7.45
CA SER A 160 0.13 -8.80 -7.46
C SER A 160 -0.83 -7.67 -7.09
N VAL A 161 -0.33 -6.60 -6.46
CA VAL A 161 -1.18 -5.52 -5.91
C VAL A 161 -2.03 -4.80 -6.96
N THR A 162 -1.60 -4.79 -8.22
CA THR A 162 -2.32 -4.12 -9.31
C THR A 162 -3.39 -4.98 -9.95
N ILE A 163 -3.40 -6.29 -9.69
CA ILE A 163 -4.34 -7.23 -10.31
C ILE A 163 -5.81 -6.87 -9.99
N PRO A 164 -6.19 -6.61 -8.73
CA PRO A 164 -7.57 -6.25 -8.41
C PRO A 164 -8.05 -5.01 -9.16
N GLU A 165 -7.24 -3.96 -9.20
CA GLU A 165 -7.58 -2.70 -9.87
C GLU A 165 -7.64 -2.87 -11.40
N THR A 166 -6.78 -3.69 -11.97
CA THR A 166 -6.83 -4.03 -13.40
C THR A 166 -8.12 -4.78 -13.74
N MET A 167 -8.52 -5.73 -12.90
CA MET A 167 -9.80 -6.44 -13.08
C MET A 167 -10.99 -5.49 -12.93
N ASP A 168 -10.96 -4.57 -11.97
CA ASP A 168 -12.01 -3.56 -11.80
C ASP A 168 -12.11 -2.65 -13.03
N ALA A 169 -10.97 -2.21 -13.57
CA ALA A 169 -10.90 -1.38 -14.77
C ALA A 169 -11.49 -2.11 -16.00
N ILE A 170 -11.15 -3.38 -16.19
CA ILE A 170 -11.72 -4.22 -17.27
C ILE A 170 -13.22 -4.34 -17.11
N ARG A 171 -13.71 -4.64 -15.89
CA ARG A 171 -15.14 -4.74 -15.61
C ARG A 171 -15.87 -3.43 -15.92
N ALA A 172 -15.30 -2.31 -15.52
CA ALA A 172 -15.86 -0.99 -15.80
C ALA A 172 -15.90 -0.69 -17.31
N ALA A 173 -14.80 -0.94 -18.02
CA ALA A 173 -14.69 -0.71 -19.46
C ALA A 173 -15.68 -1.57 -20.25
N MET A 174 -15.90 -2.81 -19.81
CA MET A 174 -16.84 -3.76 -20.41
C MET A 174 -18.27 -3.61 -19.91
N LYS A 175 -18.53 -2.67 -18.99
CA LYS A 175 -19.85 -2.45 -18.35
C LYS A 175 -20.46 -3.72 -17.77
N MET A 176 -19.62 -4.54 -17.13
CA MET A 176 -20.03 -5.85 -16.60
C MET A 176 -20.90 -5.73 -15.35
N GLN A 177 -20.76 -4.65 -14.58
CA GLN A 177 -21.55 -4.30 -13.41
C GLN A 177 -22.07 -2.87 -13.55
N LEU A 178 -23.18 -2.57 -12.83
CA LEU A 178 -23.83 -1.27 -12.89
C LEU A 178 -23.09 -0.20 -12.08
N THR A 179 -22.45 -0.61 -10.98
CA THR A 179 -21.75 0.30 -10.06
C THR A 179 -20.30 -0.13 -9.83
N ARG A 180 -19.49 0.82 -9.37
CA ARG A 180 -18.10 0.57 -8.94
C ARG A 180 -18.07 -0.44 -7.78
N GLU A 181 -18.96 -0.28 -6.83
CA GLU A 181 -19.06 -1.12 -5.63
C GLU A 181 -19.34 -2.58 -5.99
N GLU A 182 -20.28 -2.82 -6.91
CA GLU A 182 -20.58 -4.17 -7.41
C GLU A 182 -19.36 -4.77 -8.12
N GLY A 183 -18.69 -4.00 -8.99
CA GLY A 183 -17.48 -4.43 -9.68
C GLY A 183 -16.36 -4.83 -8.71
N THR A 184 -16.09 -3.97 -7.72
CA THR A 184 -15.09 -4.21 -6.68
C THR A 184 -15.43 -5.42 -5.82
N ALA A 185 -16.69 -5.56 -5.40
CA ALA A 185 -17.15 -6.70 -4.60
C ALA A 185 -16.98 -8.02 -5.38
N MET A 186 -17.28 -8.02 -6.67
CA MET A 186 -17.13 -9.17 -7.53
C MET A 186 -15.65 -9.58 -7.67
N THR A 187 -14.77 -8.62 -7.92
CA THR A 187 -13.32 -8.84 -8.00
C THR A 187 -12.79 -9.39 -6.68
N ASN A 188 -13.15 -8.79 -5.55
CA ASN A 188 -12.73 -9.25 -4.23
C ASN A 188 -13.20 -10.69 -3.94
N LYS A 189 -14.42 -11.02 -4.34
CA LYS A 189 -14.97 -12.38 -4.22
C LYS A 189 -14.14 -13.41 -4.98
N TYR A 190 -13.82 -13.15 -6.26
CA TYR A 190 -13.05 -14.07 -7.10
C TYR A 190 -11.59 -14.21 -6.67
N LEU A 191 -10.97 -13.13 -6.25
CA LEU A 191 -9.60 -13.13 -5.74
C LEU A 191 -9.50 -13.56 -4.28
N LYS A 192 -10.62 -13.82 -3.62
CA LYS A 192 -10.69 -14.17 -2.20
C LYS A 192 -10.09 -13.11 -1.26
N ILE A 193 -10.14 -11.85 -1.66
CA ILE A 193 -9.67 -10.72 -0.86
C ILE A 193 -10.55 -10.54 0.39
N GLY A 194 -9.93 -10.17 1.51
CA GLY A 194 -10.61 -9.94 2.80
C GLY A 194 -11.01 -11.21 3.55
N ARG A 195 -10.61 -12.40 3.09
CA ARG A 195 -10.90 -13.68 3.79
C ARG A 195 -9.99 -13.98 4.97
N PHE A 196 -9.04 -13.13 5.21
CA PHE A 196 -8.07 -13.33 6.27
C PHE A 196 -8.66 -12.89 7.61
N LYS A 197 -9.33 -13.83 8.28
CA LYS A 197 -9.64 -13.64 9.70
C LYS A 197 -8.33 -13.73 10.48
N LYS A 198 -8.15 -12.83 11.47
CA LYS A 198 -7.16 -13.06 12.53
C LYS A 198 -7.35 -14.49 13.03
N GLN A 199 -6.30 -15.29 13.04
CA GLN A 199 -6.30 -16.49 13.86
C GLN A 199 -6.42 -15.97 15.31
N GLN A 200 -7.54 -16.29 15.93
CA GLN A 200 -7.76 -16.05 17.37
C GLN A 200 -6.87 -16.99 18.16
#